data_8d7ea8a74a529d0fb2d696b675af3a06
#
_entry.id   8d7ea8a74a529d0fb2d696b675af3a06
#
_cell.length_a   1.000
_cell.length_b   1.000
_cell.length_c   1.000
_cell.angle_alpha   90.00
_cell.angle_beta   90.00
_cell.angle_gamma   90.00
#
_symmetry.space_group_name_H-M   'P 1'
#
loop_
_entity.id
_entity.type
_entity.pdbx_description
1 polymer ?
#
loop_
_entity_poly.entity_id
_entity_poly.type
_entity_poly.pdbx_seq_one_letter_code
_entity_poly.pdbx_strand_id
1 'polypeptide(L)'
;HFINSSLNKGAIDQVKSDILSGKTKLLYVAPESLTKEENVEFLKTVKISFYAVDEAHCISEWGHDFRPEYRRIRPIINEIGKAPVIALTATATPKVQHDIQKNLGMIDAEVFKSSFNRPNLYYEVRPKTNNIDRDIIKFIKNNSEKSGIIYCLSRKKVEELAEILQANGINARAYHAGMDSATRTQNQDDFLMEKIDVIVATIAFGMGIDKPDVRYVIHYDIPKSAGVVVISLTPVTNT
;
A
#
# COMPACT_ATOMS: atom_id res chain seq x y z
N HIS A 1 -17.80 1.54 -4.96
CA HIS A 1 -17.36 2.72 -5.73
C HIS A 1 -16.24 3.46 -5.01
N PHE A 2 -15.60 4.40 -5.72
CA PHE A 2 -14.60 5.31 -5.13
C PHE A 2 -14.78 6.73 -5.67
N ILE A 3 -14.31 7.72 -4.90
CA ILE A 3 -14.20 9.13 -5.32
C ILE A 3 -12.77 9.60 -5.06
N ASN A 4 -12.06 9.96 -6.12
CA ASN A 4 -10.72 10.55 -6.05
C ASN A 4 -10.50 11.57 -7.18
N SER A 5 -9.30 12.14 -7.26
CA SER A 5 -8.95 13.17 -8.26
C SER A 5 -8.86 12.66 -9.71
N SER A 6 -8.86 11.35 -9.94
CA SER A 6 -8.77 10.78 -11.29
C SER A 6 -10.13 10.70 -12.00
N LEU A 7 -11.24 10.82 -11.25
CA LEU A 7 -12.57 10.76 -11.83
C LEU A 7 -12.98 12.09 -12.46
N ASN A 8 -13.57 12.03 -13.65
CA ASN A 8 -14.23 13.16 -14.26
C ASN A 8 -15.63 13.40 -13.62
N LYS A 9 -16.22 14.55 -13.91
CA LYS A 9 -17.52 14.97 -13.34
C LYS A 9 -18.63 13.95 -13.60
N GLY A 10 -18.76 13.45 -14.84
CA GLY A 10 -19.81 12.48 -15.19
C GLY A 10 -19.69 11.17 -14.41
N ALA A 11 -18.46 10.69 -14.19
CA ALA A 11 -18.22 9.50 -13.38
C ALA A 11 -18.59 9.73 -11.90
N ILE A 12 -18.29 10.91 -11.36
CA ILE A 12 -18.68 11.30 -9.99
C ILE A 12 -20.21 11.35 -9.87
N ASP A 13 -20.91 11.94 -10.84
CA ASP A 13 -22.37 12.02 -10.85
C ASP A 13 -23.01 10.62 -10.91
N GLN A 14 -22.43 9.70 -11.69
CA GLN A 14 -22.87 8.29 -11.70
C GLN A 14 -22.68 7.63 -10.36
N VAL A 15 -21.52 7.81 -9.70
CA VAL A 15 -21.28 7.28 -8.34
C VAL A 15 -22.30 7.81 -7.36
N LYS A 16 -22.60 9.12 -7.39
CA LYS A 16 -23.62 9.73 -6.52
C LYS A 16 -25.01 9.12 -6.76
N SER A 17 -25.39 8.92 -8.02
CA SER A 17 -26.65 8.24 -8.40
C SER A 17 -26.74 6.81 -7.86
N ASP A 18 -25.66 6.04 -8.02
CA ASP A 18 -25.58 4.66 -7.53
C ASP A 18 -25.63 4.57 -5.98
N ILE A 19 -25.13 5.60 -5.28
CA ILE A 19 -25.24 5.70 -3.82
C ILE A 19 -26.71 5.94 -3.42
N LEU A 20 -27.36 6.92 -4.04
CA LEU A 20 -28.76 7.28 -3.73
C LEU A 20 -29.73 6.13 -4.04
N SER A 21 -29.48 5.36 -5.09
CA SER A 21 -30.27 4.17 -5.43
C SER A 21 -29.99 2.97 -4.53
N GLY A 22 -29.03 3.06 -3.58
CA GLY A 22 -28.66 1.97 -2.69
C GLY A 22 -27.86 0.85 -3.34
N LYS A 23 -27.44 1.01 -4.58
CA LYS A 23 -26.58 0.08 -5.31
C LYS A 23 -25.16 0.02 -4.72
N THR A 24 -24.63 1.18 -4.30
CA THR A 24 -23.33 1.28 -3.64
C THR A 24 -23.43 0.89 -2.18
N LYS A 25 -22.65 -0.11 -1.75
CA LYS A 25 -22.55 -0.56 -0.34
C LYS A 25 -21.31 -0.05 0.36
N LEU A 26 -20.22 0.11 -0.38
CA LEU A 26 -18.96 0.69 0.10
C LEU A 26 -18.52 1.82 -0.82
N LEU A 27 -18.15 2.93 -0.21
CA LEU A 27 -17.59 4.08 -0.89
C LEU A 27 -16.20 4.37 -0.34
N TYR A 28 -15.18 4.30 -1.20
CA TYR A 28 -13.81 4.72 -0.90
C TYR A 28 -13.65 6.18 -1.30
N VAL A 29 -13.18 7.00 -0.37
CA VAL A 29 -12.97 8.44 -0.62
C VAL A 29 -11.54 8.80 -0.25
N ALA A 30 -10.80 9.39 -1.20
CA ALA A 30 -9.49 9.95 -0.88
C ALA A 30 -9.64 11.15 0.05
N PRO A 31 -8.78 11.31 1.07
CA PRO A 31 -8.89 12.42 2.03
C PRO A 31 -8.99 13.80 1.37
N GLU A 32 -8.23 14.01 0.30
CA GLU A 32 -8.25 15.28 -0.48
C GLU A 32 -9.60 15.52 -1.17
N SER A 33 -10.27 14.45 -1.57
CA SER A 33 -11.61 14.52 -2.18
C SER A 33 -12.69 14.69 -1.11
N LEU A 34 -12.49 14.13 0.08
CA LEU A 34 -13.39 14.31 1.20
C LEU A 34 -13.43 15.76 1.69
N THR A 35 -12.35 16.54 1.52
CA THR A 35 -12.29 17.95 1.92
C THR A 35 -13.04 18.89 0.99
N LYS A 36 -13.55 18.44 -0.15
CA LYS A 36 -14.34 19.26 -1.08
C LYS A 36 -15.76 19.42 -0.55
N GLU A 37 -16.20 20.68 -0.45
CA GLU A 37 -17.52 21.03 0.09
C GLU A 37 -18.67 20.29 -0.62
N GLU A 38 -18.63 20.20 -1.96
CA GLU A 38 -19.63 19.48 -2.75
C GLU A 38 -19.80 18.00 -2.37
N ASN A 39 -18.71 17.33 -1.93
CA ASN A 39 -18.75 15.93 -1.49
C ASN A 39 -19.28 15.85 -0.06
N VAL A 40 -18.92 16.78 0.82
CA VAL A 40 -19.43 16.85 2.19
C VAL A 40 -20.94 17.07 2.17
N GLU A 41 -21.43 18.06 1.41
CA GLU A 41 -22.86 18.35 1.28
C GLU A 41 -23.64 17.15 0.72
N PHE A 42 -23.09 16.48 -0.30
CA PHE A 42 -23.69 15.25 -0.81
C PHE A 42 -23.77 14.16 0.28
N LEU A 43 -22.68 13.91 1.00
CA LEU A 43 -22.65 12.86 2.03
C LEU A 43 -23.56 13.13 3.22
N LYS A 44 -23.91 14.39 3.52
CA LYS A 44 -24.96 14.74 4.51
C LYS A 44 -26.33 14.20 4.14
N THR A 45 -26.59 13.99 2.85
CA THR A 45 -27.89 13.44 2.38
C THR A 45 -27.97 11.93 2.43
N VAL A 46 -26.87 11.24 2.78
CA VAL A 46 -26.77 9.77 2.76
C VAL A 46 -26.72 9.20 4.16
N LYS A 47 -27.45 8.11 4.40
CA LYS A 47 -27.34 7.35 5.65
C LYS A 47 -26.04 6.55 5.66
N ILE A 48 -25.07 6.97 6.48
CA ILE A 48 -23.79 6.30 6.65
C ILE A 48 -23.87 5.36 7.85
N SER A 49 -23.51 4.10 7.66
CA SER A 49 -23.55 3.08 8.72
C SER A 49 -22.32 3.13 9.61
N PHE A 50 -21.14 3.40 9.05
CA PHE A 50 -19.88 3.59 9.77
C PHE A 50 -18.85 4.28 8.88
N TYR A 51 -17.81 4.80 9.49
CA TYR A 51 -16.62 5.35 8.82
C TYR A 51 -15.44 4.44 9.10
N ALA A 52 -14.68 4.09 8.06
CA ALA A 52 -13.41 3.41 8.20
C ALA A 52 -12.27 4.33 7.73
N VAL A 53 -11.34 4.63 8.61
CA VAL A 53 -10.14 5.43 8.32
C VAL A 53 -8.98 4.45 8.17
N ASP A 54 -8.62 4.17 6.94
CA ASP A 54 -7.46 3.35 6.61
C ASP A 54 -6.18 4.17 6.66
N GLU A 55 -5.03 3.50 6.85
CA GLU A 55 -3.73 4.16 7.05
C GLU A 55 -3.78 5.28 8.10
N ALA A 56 -4.52 5.05 9.18
CA ALA A 56 -4.79 6.07 10.20
C ALA A 56 -3.52 6.68 10.82
N HIS A 57 -2.35 6.01 10.70
CA HIS A 57 -1.05 6.54 11.12
C HIS A 57 -0.67 7.85 10.39
N CYS A 58 -1.24 8.10 9.21
CA CYS A 58 -1.03 9.34 8.46
C CYS A 58 -1.53 10.60 9.21
N ILE A 59 -2.35 10.45 10.25
CA ILE A 59 -2.83 11.57 11.08
C ILE A 59 -1.74 12.13 12.00
N SER A 60 -0.70 11.35 12.28
CA SER A 60 0.34 11.66 13.26
C SER A 60 1.61 12.18 12.61
N GLU A 61 2.12 13.31 13.09
CA GLU A 61 3.45 13.85 12.72
C GLU A 61 4.60 12.92 13.15
N TRP A 62 4.33 12.01 14.07
CA TRP A 62 5.28 10.98 14.51
C TRP A 62 5.22 9.71 13.67
N GLY A 63 4.29 9.65 12.72
CA GLY A 63 4.18 8.59 11.73
C GLY A 63 5.18 8.78 10.59
N HIS A 64 5.41 7.72 9.83
CA HIS A 64 6.35 7.77 8.69
C HIS A 64 5.77 8.41 7.42
N ASP A 65 4.46 8.61 7.36
CA ASP A 65 3.75 9.21 6.21
C ASP A 65 2.66 10.18 6.70
N PHE A 66 3.09 11.30 7.32
CA PHE A 66 2.16 12.31 7.79
C PHE A 66 1.46 13.02 6.63
N ARG A 67 0.12 13.08 6.68
CA ARG A 67 -0.74 13.78 5.72
C ARG A 67 -1.68 14.74 6.44
N PRO A 68 -1.53 16.05 6.25
CA PRO A 68 -2.37 17.05 6.91
C PRO A 68 -3.87 16.86 6.69
N GLU A 69 -4.28 16.33 5.55
CA GLU A 69 -5.67 16.05 5.19
C GLU A 69 -6.35 15.10 6.17
N TYR A 70 -5.59 14.13 6.74
CA TYR A 70 -6.11 13.19 7.73
C TYR A 70 -6.59 13.87 9.01
N ARG A 71 -6.01 15.00 9.41
CA ARG A 71 -6.47 15.78 10.56
C ARG A 71 -7.81 16.45 10.35
N ARG A 72 -8.23 16.62 9.09
CA ARG A 72 -9.52 17.18 8.72
C ARG A 72 -10.64 16.14 8.74
N ILE A 73 -10.33 14.85 8.79
CA ILE A 73 -11.33 13.78 8.72
C ILE A 73 -12.33 13.89 9.86
N ARG A 74 -11.89 14.06 11.11
CA ARG A 74 -12.80 14.12 12.25
C ARG A 74 -13.77 15.29 12.21
N PRO A 75 -13.35 16.55 11.97
CA PRO A 75 -14.25 17.65 11.72
C PRO A 75 -15.28 17.38 10.63
N ILE A 76 -14.85 16.81 9.51
CA ILE A 76 -15.73 16.49 8.37
C ILE A 76 -16.75 15.40 8.76
N ILE A 77 -16.33 14.32 9.44
CA ILE A 77 -17.26 13.30 9.94
C ILE A 77 -18.33 13.93 10.86
N ASN A 78 -17.92 14.84 11.74
CA ASN A 78 -18.86 15.51 12.63
C ASN A 78 -19.88 16.37 11.86
N GLU A 79 -19.47 16.93 10.74
CA GLU A 79 -20.32 17.75 9.86
C GLU A 79 -21.28 16.88 9.03
N ILE A 80 -20.81 15.75 8.47
CA ILE A 80 -21.64 14.83 7.69
C ILE A 80 -22.69 14.16 8.57
N GLY A 81 -22.30 13.61 9.71
CA GLY A 81 -23.24 12.98 10.65
C GLY A 81 -22.55 11.91 11.52
N LYS A 82 -23.11 11.67 12.69
CA LYS A 82 -22.60 10.72 13.66
C LYS A 82 -22.82 9.27 13.20
N ALA A 83 -21.73 8.51 13.13
CA ALA A 83 -21.74 7.05 12.95
C ALA A 83 -20.50 6.47 13.64
N PRO A 84 -20.47 5.15 13.91
CA PRO A 84 -19.26 4.49 14.41
C PRO A 84 -18.04 4.75 13.54
N VAL A 85 -16.87 4.88 14.17
CA VAL A 85 -15.61 5.08 13.46
C VAL A 85 -14.65 3.95 13.77
N ILE A 86 -14.05 3.39 12.74
CA ILE A 86 -12.99 2.38 12.82
C ILE A 86 -11.71 3.00 12.26
N ALA A 87 -10.62 2.94 12.99
CA ALA A 87 -9.31 3.38 12.53
C ALA A 87 -8.39 2.16 12.35
N LEU A 88 -7.79 2.02 11.18
CA LEU A 88 -6.97 0.88 10.78
C LEU A 88 -5.56 1.34 10.43
N THR A 89 -4.56 0.61 10.89
CA THR A 89 -3.17 0.83 10.49
C THR A 89 -2.33 -0.40 10.75
N ALA A 90 -1.39 -0.69 9.86
CA ALA A 90 -0.41 -1.77 10.06
C ALA A 90 0.77 -1.34 10.93
N THR A 91 1.05 -0.02 11.04
CA THR A 91 2.29 0.51 11.59
C THR A 91 2.02 1.66 12.56
N ALA A 92 1.73 1.36 13.82
CA ALA A 92 1.52 2.40 14.82
C ALA A 92 2.28 2.10 16.10
N THR A 93 3.27 2.93 16.43
CA THR A 93 3.89 2.94 17.76
C THR A 93 2.88 3.42 18.80
N PRO A 94 3.10 3.19 20.11
CA PRO A 94 2.20 3.70 21.17
C PRO A 94 1.91 5.20 21.07
N LYS A 95 2.89 6.00 20.68
CA LYS A 95 2.73 7.44 20.46
C LYS A 95 1.81 7.76 19.29
N VAL A 96 1.98 7.05 18.17
CA VAL A 96 1.12 7.18 16.99
C VAL A 96 -0.30 6.71 17.31
N GLN A 97 -0.47 5.60 18.04
CA GLN A 97 -1.80 5.11 18.48
C GLN A 97 -2.55 6.18 19.30
N HIS A 98 -1.87 6.80 20.26
CA HIS A 98 -2.46 7.88 21.06
C HIS A 98 -2.86 9.08 20.20
N ASP A 99 -2.02 9.47 19.23
CA ASP A 99 -2.35 10.55 18.29
C ASP A 99 -3.56 10.22 17.41
N ILE A 100 -3.68 8.99 16.93
CA ILE A 100 -4.85 8.52 16.18
C ILE A 100 -6.12 8.68 17.04
N GLN A 101 -6.11 8.13 18.25
CA GLN A 101 -7.24 8.20 19.17
C GLN A 101 -7.64 9.65 19.47
N LYS A 102 -6.66 10.50 19.76
CA LYS A 102 -6.86 11.92 20.07
C LYS A 102 -7.46 12.69 18.88
N ASN A 103 -6.85 12.58 17.72
CA ASN A 103 -7.26 13.37 16.54
C ASN A 103 -8.58 12.87 15.92
N LEU A 104 -8.90 11.60 16.07
CA LEU A 104 -10.21 11.05 15.66
C LEU A 104 -11.27 11.12 16.76
N GLY A 105 -10.93 11.64 17.96
CA GLY A 105 -11.88 11.71 19.08
C GLY A 105 -12.33 10.35 19.57
N MET A 106 -11.40 9.37 19.64
CA MET A 106 -11.65 7.96 19.96
C MET A 106 -10.82 7.52 21.18
N ILE A 107 -10.66 8.37 22.20
CA ILE A 107 -9.78 8.11 23.35
C ILE A 107 -10.20 6.86 24.11
N ASP A 108 -11.51 6.61 24.21
CA ASP A 108 -12.09 5.47 24.92
C ASP A 108 -12.38 4.28 23.99
N ALA A 109 -11.88 4.32 22.75
CA ALA A 109 -12.10 3.23 21.80
C ALA A 109 -11.30 1.99 22.19
N GLU A 110 -11.91 0.83 21.96
CA GLU A 110 -11.24 -0.47 22.12
C GLU A 110 -10.11 -0.59 21.10
N VAL A 111 -8.93 -1.03 21.57
CA VAL A 111 -7.72 -1.16 20.74
C VAL A 111 -7.38 -2.63 20.55
N PHE A 112 -7.48 -3.10 19.34
CA PHE A 112 -7.05 -4.44 18.94
C PHE A 112 -5.64 -4.35 18.36
N LYS A 113 -4.68 -5.06 18.96
CA LYS A 113 -3.28 -5.03 18.56
C LYS A 113 -2.74 -6.43 18.38
N SER A 114 -2.18 -6.70 17.21
CA SER A 114 -1.41 -7.92 16.97
C SER A 114 0.08 -7.67 17.15
N SER A 115 0.86 -8.75 17.32
CA SER A 115 2.31 -8.67 17.34
C SER A 115 2.86 -8.28 15.97
N PHE A 116 3.91 -7.44 15.95
CA PHE A 116 4.68 -7.19 14.73
C PHE A 116 5.58 -8.38 14.35
N ASN A 117 5.82 -9.30 15.28
CA ASN A 117 6.59 -10.50 14.99
C ASN A 117 5.76 -11.44 14.11
N ARG A 118 6.29 -11.77 12.96
CA ARG A 118 5.69 -12.69 11.99
C ARG A 118 6.55 -13.94 11.89
N PRO A 119 6.26 -14.99 12.67
CA PRO A 119 7.11 -16.18 12.77
C PRO A 119 7.28 -16.92 11.45
N ASN A 120 6.42 -16.68 10.49
CA ASN A 120 6.49 -17.21 9.14
C ASN A 120 7.42 -16.43 8.20
N LEU A 121 8.08 -15.35 8.68
CA LEU A 121 9.01 -14.57 7.88
C LEU A 121 10.44 -14.80 8.37
N TYR A 122 11.32 -15.10 7.43
CA TYR A 122 12.76 -15.16 7.68
C TYR A 122 13.40 -13.87 7.18
N TYR A 123 14.23 -13.26 8.02
CA TYR A 123 14.96 -12.03 7.70
C TYR A 123 16.45 -12.31 7.62
N GLU A 124 17.09 -11.87 6.54
CA GLU A 124 18.52 -12.00 6.33
C GLU A 124 19.13 -10.68 5.87
N VAL A 125 20.30 -10.34 6.42
CA VAL A 125 21.09 -9.20 5.98
C VAL A 125 22.41 -9.72 5.42
N ARG A 126 22.71 -9.37 4.17
CA ARG A 126 23.96 -9.73 3.50
C ARG A 126 24.80 -8.50 3.22
N PRO A 127 26.15 -8.59 3.34
CA PRO A 127 27.02 -7.51 2.92
C PRO A 127 26.86 -7.24 1.41
N LYS A 128 26.74 -5.96 1.04
CA LYS A 128 26.69 -5.57 -0.37
C LYS A 128 28.10 -5.62 -0.97
N THR A 129 28.32 -6.52 -1.89
CA THR A 129 29.59 -6.70 -2.60
C THR A 129 29.51 -6.21 -4.04
N ASN A 130 30.63 -6.15 -4.74
CA ASN A 130 30.67 -5.83 -6.17
C ASN A 130 29.96 -6.90 -7.04
N ASN A 131 29.66 -8.07 -6.48
CA ASN A 131 28.99 -9.20 -7.15
C ASN A 131 27.51 -9.30 -6.83
N ILE A 132 26.89 -8.28 -6.22
CA ILE A 132 25.50 -8.33 -5.73
C ILE A 132 24.50 -8.76 -6.81
N ASP A 133 24.64 -8.26 -8.05
CA ASP A 133 23.72 -8.60 -9.14
C ASP A 133 23.82 -10.11 -9.47
N ARG A 134 25.04 -10.68 -9.46
CA ARG A 134 25.26 -12.12 -9.65
C ARG A 134 24.67 -12.96 -8.51
N ASP A 135 24.80 -12.46 -7.27
CA ASP A 135 24.27 -13.17 -6.09
C ASP A 135 22.72 -13.16 -6.13
N ILE A 136 22.10 -12.07 -6.54
CA ILE A 136 20.65 -11.97 -6.75
C ILE A 136 20.20 -12.95 -7.85
N ILE A 137 20.87 -12.96 -9.00
CA ILE A 137 20.57 -13.89 -10.10
C ILE A 137 20.64 -15.34 -9.61
N LYS A 138 21.70 -15.70 -8.89
CA LYS A 138 21.84 -17.04 -8.33
C LYS A 138 20.73 -17.39 -7.35
N PHE A 139 20.38 -16.44 -6.47
CA PHE A 139 19.29 -16.62 -5.52
C PHE A 139 17.96 -16.85 -6.24
N ILE A 140 17.62 -16.06 -7.25
CA ILE A 140 16.37 -16.21 -8.00
C ILE A 140 16.34 -17.54 -8.74
N LYS A 141 17.44 -17.94 -9.42
CA LYS A 141 17.53 -19.23 -10.12
C LYS A 141 17.36 -20.43 -9.18
N ASN A 142 17.84 -20.33 -7.96
CA ASN A 142 17.62 -21.36 -6.94
C ASN A 142 16.19 -21.35 -6.38
N ASN A 143 15.38 -20.34 -6.71
CA ASN A 143 13.99 -20.17 -6.32
C ASN A 143 13.09 -19.92 -7.55
N SER A 144 13.37 -20.56 -8.68
CA SER A 144 12.78 -20.29 -10.00
C SER A 144 11.26 -20.47 -10.09
N GLU A 145 10.65 -21.22 -9.15
CA GLU A 145 9.21 -21.44 -9.09
C GLU A 145 8.49 -20.46 -8.12
N LYS A 146 9.19 -19.42 -7.71
CA LYS A 146 8.70 -18.50 -6.68
C LYS A 146 8.66 -17.06 -7.19
N SER A 147 7.53 -16.40 -6.97
CA SER A 147 7.39 -14.97 -7.25
C SER A 147 8.13 -14.12 -6.21
N GLY A 148 8.75 -13.03 -6.66
CA GLY A 148 9.50 -12.13 -5.80
C GLY A 148 9.47 -10.68 -6.20
N ILE A 149 9.81 -9.82 -5.24
CA ILE A 149 9.92 -8.38 -5.44
C ILE A 149 11.32 -7.93 -5.06
N ILE A 150 11.93 -7.07 -5.87
CA ILE A 150 13.25 -6.48 -5.60
C ILE A 150 13.10 -4.96 -5.53
N TYR A 151 13.37 -4.38 -4.37
CA TYR A 151 13.30 -2.94 -4.18
C TYR A 151 14.65 -2.28 -4.38
N CYS A 152 14.69 -1.23 -5.23
CA CYS A 152 15.83 -0.36 -5.46
C CYS A 152 15.44 1.10 -5.13
N LEU A 153 16.42 1.92 -4.71
CA LEU A 153 16.19 3.32 -4.38
C LEU A 153 15.98 4.21 -5.61
N SER A 154 16.61 3.91 -6.75
CA SER A 154 16.53 4.74 -7.94
C SER A 154 15.82 4.05 -9.10
N ARG A 155 15.10 4.85 -9.91
CA ARG A 155 14.44 4.39 -11.15
C ARG A 155 15.44 3.76 -12.12
N LYS A 156 16.59 4.41 -12.30
CA LYS A 156 17.68 3.92 -13.16
C LYS A 156 18.13 2.51 -12.75
N LYS A 157 18.35 2.28 -11.44
CA LYS A 157 18.76 0.94 -10.95
C LYS A 157 17.66 -0.11 -11.12
N VAL A 158 16.39 0.29 -11.02
CA VAL A 158 15.24 -0.59 -11.28
C VAL A 158 15.27 -1.09 -12.73
N GLU A 159 15.46 -0.19 -13.69
CA GLU A 159 15.52 -0.52 -15.12
C GLU A 159 16.74 -1.39 -15.43
N GLU A 160 17.94 -0.96 -15.01
CA GLU A 160 19.20 -1.70 -15.21
C GLU A 160 19.12 -3.13 -14.65
N LEU A 161 18.62 -3.29 -13.43
CA LEU A 161 18.54 -4.60 -12.81
C LEU A 161 17.50 -5.49 -13.49
N ALA A 162 16.36 -4.94 -13.90
CA ALA A 162 15.35 -5.70 -14.66
C ALA A 162 15.93 -6.22 -15.98
N GLU A 163 16.68 -5.39 -16.73
CA GLU A 163 17.36 -5.79 -17.95
C GLU A 163 18.41 -6.89 -17.70
N ILE A 164 19.23 -6.75 -16.65
CA ILE A 164 20.22 -7.76 -16.27
C ILE A 164 19.54 -9.09 -15.96
N LEU A 165 18.42 -9.08 -15.22
CA LEU A 165 17.66 -10.30 -14.91
C LEU A 165 17.11 -10.95 -16.17
N GLN A 166 16.51 -10.18 -17.08
CA GLN A 166 16.00 -10.66 -18.36
C GLN A 166 17.09 -11.28 -19.23
N ALA A 167 18.26 -10.61 -19.32
CA ALA A 167 19.42 -11.14 -20.05
C ALA A 167 19.95 -12.47 -19.49
N ASN A 168 19.64 -12.76 -18.22
CA ASN A 168 19.98 -14.02 -17.57
C ASN A 168 18.84 -15.06 -17.56
N GLY A 169 17.78 -14.83 -18.37
CA GLY A 169 16.65 -15.75 -18.54
C GLY A 169 15.63 -15.71 -17.40
N ILE A 170 15.62 -14.66 -16.59
CA ILE A 170 14.63 -14.47 -15.52
C ILE A 170 13.50 -13.57 -16.07
N ASN A 171 12.26 -14.03 -15.93
CA ASN A 171 11.09 -13.27 -16.36
C ASN A 171 10.78 -12.14 -15.37
N ALA A 172 11.49 -11.03 -15.52
CA ALA A 172 11.40 -9.85 -14.66
C ALA A 172 10.87 -8.63 -15.40
N ARG A 173 10.23 -7.69 -14.69
CA ARG A 173 9.81 -6.38 -15.20
C ARG A 173 10.15 -5.27 -14.20
N ALA A 174 10.39 -4.09 -14.75
CA ALA A 174 10.56 -2.87 -13.98
C ALA A 174 9.22 -2.26 -13.56
N TYR A 175 9.19 -1.59 -12.39
CA TYR A 175 8.03 -0.83 -11.93
C TYR A 175 8.45 0.40 -11.13
N HIS A 176 8.13 1.59 -11.61
CA HIS A 176 8.37 2.84 -10.88
C HIS A 176 7.45 3.97 -11.38
N ALA A 177 7.28 5.02 -10.59
CA ALA A 177 6.38 6.13 -10.88
C ALA A 177 6.73 6.95 -12.14
N GLY A 178 7.95 6.80 -12.70
CA GLY A 178 8.36 7.46 -13.93
C GLY A 178 7.91 6.76 -15.21
N MET A 179 7.39 5.54 -15.12
CA MET A 179 6.85 4.80 -16.26
C MET A 179 5.49 5.39 -16.66
N ASP A 180 5.13 5.23 -17.95
CA ASP A 180 3.77 5.55 -18.38
C ASP A 180 2.73 4.66 -17.68
N SER A 181 1.51 5.17 -17.53
CA SER A 181 0.46 4.52 -16.76
C SER A 181 0.06 3.16 -17.33
N ALA A 182 0.03 3.03 -18.66
CA ALA A 182 -0.41 1.79 -19.32
C ALA A 182 0.59 0.67 -19.09
N THR A 183 1.89 0.91 -19.32
CA THR A 183 2.97 -0.05 -19.07
C THR A 183 3.04 -0.43 -17.60
N ARG A 184 2.87 0.55 -16.70
CA ARG A 184 2.88 0.30 -15.25
C ARG A 184 1.73 -0.61 -14.83
N THR A 185 0.51 -0.35 -15.30
CA THR A 185 -0.66 -1.20 -15.03
C THR A 185 -0.45 -2.59 -15.62
N GLN A 186 0.03 -2.69 -16.86
CA GLN A 186 0.26 -3.98 -17.52
C GLN A 186 1.30 -4.82 -16.75
N ASN A 187 2.43 -4.23 -16.31
CA ASN A 187 3.44 -4.96 -15.56
C ASN A 187 2.91 -5.44 -14.19
N GLN A 188 2.05 -4.65 -13.55
CA GLN A 188 1.38 -5.02 -12.30
C GLN A 188 0.41 -6.19 -12.52
N ASP A 189 -0.45 -6.09 -13.54
CA ASP A 189 -1.44 -7.12 -13.86
C ASP A 189 -0.75 -8.44 -14.27
N ASP A 190 0.31 -8.36 -15.07
CA ASP A 190 1.07 -9.53 -15.49
C ASP A 190 1.77 -10.21 -14.29
N PHE A 191 2.20 -9.45 -13.28
CA PHE A 191 2.74 -10.01 -12.04
C PHE A 191 1.64 -10.67 -11.20
N LEU A 192 0.48 -10.03 -11.06
CA LEU A 192 -0.66 -10.60 -10.33
C LEU A 192 -1.18 -11.88 -10.98
N MET A 193 -1.17 -11.93 -12.32
CA MET A 193 -1.62 -13.08 -13.12
C MET A 193 -0.52 -14.14 -13.36
N GLU A 194 0.59 -14.08 -12.63
CA GLU A 194 1.69 -15.06 -12.68
C GLU A 194 2.38 -15.17 -14.06
N LYS A 195 2.23 -14.17 -14.92
CA LYS A 195 2.95 -14.08 -16.20
C LYS A 195 4.38 -13.56 -16.04
N ILE A 196 4.68 -12.98 -14.90
CA ILE A 196 5.98 -12.44 -14.51
C ILE A 196 6.33 -13.00 -13.15
N ASP A 197 7.57 -13.48 -12.98
CA ASP A 197 8.05 -14.06 -11.74
C ASP A 197 8.60 -13.02 -10.77
N VAL A 198 9.22 -11.96 -11.32
CA VAL A 198 9.94 -10.95 -10.52
C VAL A 198 9.57 -9.53 -10.93
N ILE A 199 9.20 -8.71 -9.96
CA ILE A 199 9.11 -7.26 -10.13
C ILE A 199 10.33 -6.60 -9.49
N VAL A 200 11.03 -5.79 -10.28
CA VAL A 200 12.07 -4.88 -9.78
C VAL A 200 11.44 -3.49 -9.66
N ALA A 201 11.40 -2.92 -8.47
CA ALA A 201 10.60 -1.73 -8.22
C ALA A 201 11.26 -0.70 -7.31
N THR A 202 10.78 0.54 -7.37
CA THR A 202 10.90 1.49 -6.27
C THR A 202 9.78 1.28 -5.26
N ILE A 203 9.78 2.03 -4.14
CA ILE A 203 8.71 2.01 -3.13
C ILE A 203 7.30 2.34 -3.70
N ALA A 204 7.21 2.76 -4.96
CA ALA A 204 5.93 3.00 -5.63
C ALA A 204 5.13 1.70 -5.89
N PHE A 205 5.77 0.53 -5.80
CA PHE A 205 5.13 -0.78 -5.88
C PHE A 205 4.94 -1.35 -4.48
N GLY A 206 3.79 -1.90 -4.17
CA GLY A 206 3.56 -2.65 -2.93
C GLY A 206 2.32 -2.23 -2.16
N MET A 207 1.99 -0.95 -2.05
CA MET A 207 0.73 -0.55 -1.41
C MET A 207 -0.46 -1.00 -2.27
N GLY A 208 -1.35 -1.80 -1.66
CA GLY A 208 -2.53 -2.34 -2.34
C GLY A 208 -2.28 -3.51 -3.29
N ILE A 209 -1.08 -4.10 -3.28
CA ILE A 209 -0.79 -5.32 -4.04
C ILE A 209 -1.19 -6.53 -3.20
N ASP A 210 -2.25 -7.19 -3.62
CA ASP A 210 -2.72 -8.45 -3.02
C ASP A 210 -2.30 -9.64 -3.89
N LYS A 211 -1.07 -10.14 -3.64
CA LYS A 211 -0.52 -11.32 -4.29
C LYS A 211 -0.04 -12.29 -3.20
N PRO A 212 -0.79 -13.37 -2.95
CA PRO A 212 -0.54 -14.28 -1.81
C PRO A 212 0.70 -15.15 -1.95
N ASP A 213 1.24 -15.29 -3.16
CA ASP A 213 2.35 -16.18 -3.49
C ASP A 213 3.71 -15.49 -3.62
N VAL A 214 3.85 -14.23 -3.20
CA VAL A 214 5.17 -13.59 -3.08
C VAL A 214 5.97 -14.32 -2.01
N ARG A 215 7.06 -14.96 -2.42
CA ARG A 215 7.88 -15.81 -1.54
C ARG A 215 9.15 -15.16 -1.04
N TYR A 216 9.61 -14.09 -1.70
CA TYR A 216 10.75 -13.31 -1.25
C TYR A 216 10.64 -11.84 -1.62
N VAL A 217 11.20 -11.00 -0.77
CA VAL A 217 11.41 -9.59 -1.03
C VAL A 217 12.90 -9.30 -0.81
N ILE A 218 13.55 -8.72 -1.81
CA ILE A 218 14.97 -8.33 -1.74
C ILE A 218 15.04 -6.80 -1.71
N HIS A 219 15.69 -6.24 -0.71
CA HIS A 219 16.06 -4.83 -0.70
C HIS A 219 17.51 -4.73 -1.24
N TYR A 220 17.64 -4.23 -2.48
CA TYR A 220 18.94 -3.99 -3.10
C TYR A 220 19.75 -2.94 -2.33
N ASP A 221 19.06 -1.95 -1.79
CA ASP A 221 19.61 -0.90 -0.94
C ASP A 221 18.88 -0.92 0.43
N ILE A 222 19.62 -0.59 1.49
CA ILE A 222 19.01 -0.48 2.83
C ILE A 222 18.02 0.68 2.83
N PRO A 223 16.76 0.46 3.21
CA PRO A 223 15.77 1.52 3.32
C PRO A 223 16.20 2.58 4.34
N LYS A 224 15.86 3.86 4.06
CA LYS A 224 16.23 4.98 4.94
C LYS A 224 15.54 4.96 6.32
N SER A 225 14.47 4.17 6.49
CA SER A 225 13.77 3.99 7.75
C SER A 225 13.56 2.51 8.05
N ALA A 226 13.76 2.10 9.30
CA ALA A 226 13.59 0.73 9.76
C ALA A 226 12.15 0.21 9.64
N GLY A 227 11.16 1.06 9.37
CA GLY A 227 9.76 0.69 9.16
C GLY A 227 9.46 0.02 7.82
N VAL A 228 10.45 -0.10 6.92
CA VAL A 228 10.26 -0.61 5.55
C VAL A 228 11.18 -1.79 5.23
N VAL A 229 11.88 -2.35 6.19
CA VAL A 229 12.72 -3.54 5.95
C VAL A 229 11.93 -4.78 6.28
N VAL A 230 11.33 -5.37 5.26
CA VAL A 230 10.81 -6.72 5.37
C VAL A 230 11.35 -7.55 4.20
N ILE A 231 12.44 -8.28 4.44
CA ILE A 231 12.76 -9.42 3.58
C ILE A 231 11.87 -10.55 4.07
N SER A 232 10.82 -10.84 3.33
CA SER A 232 9.91 -11.92 3.65
C SER A 232 10.31 -13.14 2.84
N LEU A 233 10.93 -14.12 3.49
CA LEU A 233 10.93 -15.47 3.00
C LEU A 233 9.83 -16.21 3.77
N THR A 234 8.75 -16.55 3.12
CA THR A 234 7.77 -17.48 3.69
C THR A 234 8.41 -18.87 3.72
N PRO A 235 8.59 -19.48 4.88
CA PRO A 235 8.97 -20.89 4.92
C PRO A 235 7.89 -21.69 4.21
N VAL A 236 8.31 -22.64 3.39
CA VAL A 236 7.41 -23.68 2.92
C VAL A 236 6.92 -24.41 4.18
N THR A 237 5.65 -24.26 4.52
CA THR A 237 5.03 -25.13 5.50
C THR A 237 5.00 -26.52 4.87
N ASN A 238 5.89 -27.40 5.29
CA ASN A 238 5.73 -28.82 5.05
C ASN A 238 4.45 -29.24 5.79
N THR A 239 3.38 -29.43 5.05
CA THR A 239 2.25 -30.28 5.46
C THR A 239 2.58 -31.71 5.22
#